data_e2a43008e24b0ca90c328a10cf0a8d78
#
_entry.id   e2a43008e24b0ca90c328a10cf0a8d78
#
_cell.length_a   1.000
_cell.length_b   1.000
_cell.length_c   1.000
_cell.angle_alpha   90.00
_cell.angle_beta   90.00
_cell.angle_gamma   90.00
#
_symmetry.space_group_name_H-M   'P 1'
#
loop_
_entity.id
_entity.type
_entity.pdbx_description
1 polymer ?
#
loop_
_entity_poly.entity_id
_entity_poly.type
_entity_poly.pdbx_seq_one_letter_code
_entity_poly.pdbx_strand_id
1 'polypeptide(L)'
;MRQFFPVDDLARDERFVQTNMAERMADPRRAQPERSPKSSKSRGATARLTPDRREASDAARGLMHGIMTGEIQALEGAGRTAHDFASGDGTNDTIPFALKLDMARQAWDEARHVEISVKLSDWMGTELGEFPENTVLFSAACSDDPILRLAGVNRALEGLAIDVFTQMKEFGDLAGDPFLEFCEDWMLADEVTHVKMGSDWLRRVTENDPERRAKALEFQQVVDKLFSFGGLRGDTDESPIALARRFRELAGFSDDEVEIISEMDREALAERKEQIRRAREAAGLEPEPA
;
A
#
# COMPACT_ATOMS: atom_id res chain seq x y z
N MET A 1 -11.91 -0.29 17.02
CA MET A 1 -11.77 -0.37 15.56
C MET A 1 -12.72 0.54 14.79
N ARG A 2 -14.05 0.54 15.07
CA ARG A 2 -14.97 1.52 14.43
C ARG A 2 -14.56 2.98 14.57
N GLN A 3 -13.84 3.33 15.63
CA GLN A 3 -13.30 4.69 15.80
C GLN A 3 -12.24 5.07 14.78
N PHE A 4 -11.57 4.11 14.12
CA PHE A 4 -10.54 4.36 13.12
C PHE A 4 -11.08 4.28 11.69
N PHE A 5 -12.14 3.47 11.48
CA PHE A 5 -12.73 3.23 10.18
C PHE A 5 -14.25 3.49 10.25
N PRO A 6 -14.68 4.76 10.20
CA PRO A 6 -16.08 5.13 10.40
C PRO A 6 -17.00 4.73 9.26
N VAL A 7 -16.46 4.42 8.09
CA VAL A 7 -17.24 4.10 6.90
C VAL A 7 -17.35 2.58 6.75
N ASP A 8 -18.56 2.06 6.93
CA ASP A 8 -18.88 0.63 6.81
C ASP A 8 -19.20 0.23 5.35
N ASP A 9 -19.65 1.19 4.51
CA ASP A 9 -20.03 0.96 3.12
C ASP A 9 -19.36 2.02 2.22
N LEU A 10 -18.52 1.58 1.32
CA LEU A 10 -17.73 2.44 0.45
C LEU A 10 -18.37 2.50 -0.93
N ALA A 11 -18.72 3.69 -1.37
CA ALA A 11 -19.15 3.92 -2.75
C ALA A 11 -17.95 3.82 -3.69
N ARG A 12 -17.76 2.65 -4.28
CA ARG A 12 -16.72 2.36 -5.25
C ARG A 12 -17.32 2.07 -6.63
N ASP A 13 -16.50 2.15 -7.66
CA ASP A 13 -16.89 1.74 -9.01
C ASP A 13 -17.32 0.26 -9.01
N GLU A 14 -18.46 -0.04 -9.65
CA GLU A 14 -19.05 -1.39 -9.67
C GLU A 14 -18.16 -2.45 -10.36
N ARG A 15 -17.13 -2.03 -11.09
CA ARG A 15 -16.15 -2.93 -11.70
C ARG A 15 -15.20 -3.55 -10.70
N PHE A 16 -15.04 -2.95 -9.52
CA PHE A 16 -14.16 -3.47 -8.48
C PHE A 16 -14.87 -4.50 -7.61
N VAL A 17 -14.23 -5.64 -7.45
CA VAL A 17 -14.62 -6.64 -6.45
C VAL A 17 -13.90 -6.31 -5.16
N GLN A 18 -14.62 -5.73 -4.21
CA GLN A 18 -14.05 -5.26 -2.95
C GLN A 18 -13.78 -6.43 -1.99
N THR A 19 -12.68 -6.33 -1.24
CA THR A 19 -12.47 -7.19 -0.07
C THR A 19 -13.19 -6.61 1.13
N ASN A 20 -13.91 -7.46 1.87
CA ASN A 20 -14.60 -7.04 3.07
C ASN A 20 -13.58 -6.69 4.16
N MET A 21 -13.55 -5.41 4.56
CA MET A 21 -12.64 -4.91 5.57
C MET A 21 -12.84 -5.60 6.92
N ALA A 22 -14.09 -5.82 7.34
CA ALA A 22 -14.39 -6.47 8.61
C ALA A 22 -13.87 -7.92 8.65
N GLU A 23 -14.00 -8.65 7.56
CA GLU A 23 -13.43 -10.00 7.43
C GLU A 23 -11.90 -9.97 7.44
N ARG A 24 -11.32 -8.99 6.79
CA ARG A 24 -9.87 -8.79 6.73
C ARG A 24 -9.28 -8.42 8.09
N MET A 25 -9.98 -7.60 8.87
CA MET A 25 -9.58 -7.25 10.24
C MET A 25 -9.77 -8.41 11.22
N ALA A 26 -10.77 -9.27 10.98
CA ALA A 26 -11.02 -10.46 11.78
C ALA A 26 -9.98 -11.57 11.49
N ASP A 27 -9.62 -11.74 10.23
CA ASP A 27 -8.58 -12.67 9.78
C ASP A 27 -7.91 -12.13 8.51
N PRO A 28 -6.82 -11.38 8.65
CA PRO A 28 -6.07 -10.83 7.51
C PRO A 28 -5.66 -11.88 6.47
N ARG A 29 -5.58 -13.15 6.85
CA ARG A 29 -5.20 -14.26 5.99
C ARG A 29 -6.33 -14.75 5.09
N ARG A 30 -7.59 -14.59 5.52
CA ARG A 30 -8.78 -14.93 4.72
C ARG A 30 -9.11 -13.88 3.66
N ALA A 31 -8.63 -12.68 3.85
CA ALA A 31 -8.87 -11.57 2.94
C ALA A 31 -7.96 -11.57 1.70
N GLN A 32 -7.27 -12.67 1.42
CA GLN A 32 -6.65 -12.81 0.10
C GLN A 32 -7.78 -12.96 -0.93
N PRO A 33 -7.79 -12.12 -1.97
CA PRO A 33 -8.84 -12.14 -2.96
C PRO A 33 -8.96 -13.52 -3.59
N GLU A 34 -10.16 -14.09 -3.55
CA GLU A 34 -10.49 -15.17 -4.46
C GLU A 34 -10.24 -14.64 -5.88
N ARG A 35 -9.42 -15.34 -6.63
CA ARG A 35 -9.09 -14.96 -8.01
C ARG A 35 -10.38 -14.79 -8.79
N SER A 36 -10.48 -13.69 -9.53
CA SER A 36 -11.57 -13.53 -10.50
C SER A 36 -11.69 -14.78 -11.36
N PRO A 37 -12.89 -15.29 -11.64
CA PRO A 37 -13.09 -16.46 -12.49
C PRO A 37 -12.46 -16.38 -13.89
N LYS A 38 -12.07 -15.17 -14.32
CA LYS A 38 -11.42 -14.95 -15.61
C LYS A 38 -9.92 -15.26 -15.62
N SER A 39 -9.27 -15.38 -14.46
CA SER A 39 -7.80 -15.50 -14.34
C SER A 39 -7.26 -16.94 -14.26
N SER A 40 -7.94 -17.92 -14.83
CA SER A 40 -7.61 -19.35 -14.63
C SER A 40 -6.36 -19.86 -15.37
N LYS A 41 -5.49 -19.03 -15.91
CA LYS A 41 -4.48 -19.46 -16.89
C LYS A 41 -3.01 -19.16 -16.56
N SER A 42 -2.58 -19.10 -15.33
CA SER A 42 -1.16 -19.40 -15.12
C SER A 42 -0.84 -19.68 -13.66
N ARG A 43 -0.35 -20.88 -13.39
CA ARG A 43 0.24 -21.24 -12.11
C ARG A 43 1.74 -21.14 -12.23
N GLY A 44 2.33 -20.28 -11.41
CA GLY A 44 3.70 -20.45 -10.97
C GLY A 44 4.76 -20.34 -12.03
N ALA A 45 5.04 -19.16 -12.48
CA ALA A 45 6.35 -18.82 -13.00
C ALA A 45 6.65 -17.38 -12.55
N THR A 46 7.84 -17.15 -12.07
CA THR A 46 8.45 -15.83 -11.99
C THR A 46 8.19 -15.13 -13.31
N ALA A 47 7.46 -14.01 -13.25
CA ALA A 47 7.11 -13.31 -14.48
C ALA A 47 8.36 -12.70 -15.08
N ARG A 48 8.90 -13.34 -16.09
CA ARG A 48 9.75 -12.63 -17.04
C ARG A 48 8.82 -11.75 -17.88
N LEU A 49 8.94 -10.45 -17.73
CA LEU A 49 8.35 -9.53 -18.68
C LEU A 49 9.09 -9.73 -20.02
N THR A 50 8.39 -10.32 -20.96
CA THR A 50 8.89 -10.46 -22.33
C THR A 50 8.50 -9.23 -23.14
N PRO A 51 9.15 -8.95 -24.30
CA PRO A 51 8.72 -7.86 -25.18
C PRO A 51 7.24 -7.96 -25.62
N ASP A 52 6.67 -9.16 -25.61
CA ASP A 52 5.22 -9.40 -25.80
C ASP A 52 4.59 -9.64 -24.42
N ARG A 53 4.29 -8.59 -23.71
CA ARG A 53 3.92 -8.52 -22.29
C ARG A 53 2.57 -9.11 -21.91
N ARG A 54 1.84 -9.67 -22.83
CA ARG A 54 0.61 -10.43 -22.59
C ARG A 54 0.84 -11.72 -21.81
N GLU A 55 2.10 -12.07 -21.54
CA GLU A 55 2.50 -13.27 -20.82
C GLU A 55 2.88 -13.02 -19.35
N ALA A 56 2.62 -11.84 -18.77
CA ALA A 56 2.85 -11.59 -17.36
C ALA A 56 2.04 -12.59 -16.51
N SER A 57 2.67 -13.10 -15.43
CA SER A 57 2.00 -14.05 -14.54
C SER A 57 0.81 -13.39 -13.83
N ASP A 58 -0.19 -14.18 -13.40
CA ASP A 58 -1.30 -13.68 -12.61
C ASP A 58 -0.84 -12.97 -11.32
N ALA A 59 0.28 -13.38 -10.75
CA ALA A 59 0.86 -12.73 -9.58
C ALA A 59 1.35 -11.32 -9.91
N ALA A 60 2.09 -11.14 -11.00
CA ALA A 60 2.56 -9.83 -11.44
C ALA A 60 1.40 -8.93 -11.88
N ARG A 61 0.43 -9.47 -12.60
CA ARG A 61 -0.79 -8.76 -13.02
C ARG A 61 -1.63 -8.32 -11.82
N GLY A 62 -1.79 -9.22 -10.83
CA GLY A 62 -2.52 -8.92 -9.61
C GLY A 62 -1.81 -7.87 -8.75
N LEU A 63 -0.48 -7.88 -8.70
CA LEU A 63 0.31 -6.84 -8.01
C LEU A 63 0.14 -5.49 -8.71
N MET A 64 0.29 -5.43 -10.04
CA MET A 64 0.10 -4.20 -10.79
C MET A 64 -1.33 -3.63 -10.67
N HIS A 65 -2.34 -4.52 -10.66
CA HIS A 65 -3.72 -4.13 -10.37
C HIS A 65 -3.86 -3.56 -8.97
N GLY A 66 -3.20 -4.17 -7.98
CA GLY A 66 -3.18 -3.68 -6.60
C GLY A 66 -2.54 -2.31 -6.47
N ILE A 67 -1.44 -2.06 -7.18
CA ILE A 67 -0.81 -0.73 -7.28
C ILE A 67 -1.79 0.26 -7.89
N MET A 68 -2.33 -0.02 -9.08
CA MET A 68 -3.29 0.86 -9.77
C MET A 68 -4.48 1.25 -8.89
N THR A 69 -5.08 0.30 -8.18
CA THR A 69 -6.21 0.59 -7.27
C THR A 69 -5.77 1.32 -6.00
N GLY A 70 -4.55 1.10 -5.55
CA GLY A 70 -3.90 1.85 -4.47
C GLY A 70 -3.76 3.32 -4.83
N GLU A 71 -3.21 3.62 -6.00
CA GLU A 71 -3.04 4.99 -6.50
C GLU A 71 -4.37 5.73 -6.66
N ILE A 72 -5.42 5.05 -7.14
CA ILE A 72 -6.77 5.63 -7.19
C ILE A 72 -7.25 6.02 -5.78
N GLN A 73 -7.03 5.18 -4.78
CA GLN A 73 -7.43 5.46 -3.40
C GLN A 73 -6.55 6.55 -2.76
N ALA A 74 -5.26 6.61 -3.08
CA ALA A 74 -4.36 7.67 -2.62
C ALA A 74 -4.80 9.04 -3.17
N LEU A 75 -5.11 9.12 -4.46
CA LEU A 75 -5.71 10.30 -5.09
C LEU A 75 -7.00 10.76 -4.38
N GLU A 76 -7.92 9.82 -4.15
CA GLU A 76 -9.18 10.10 -3.44
C GLU A 76 -8.91 10.53 -1.99
N GLY A 77 -7.96 9.90 -1.30
CA GLY A 77 -7.57 10.20 0.07
C GLY A 77 -6.98 11.59 0.24
N ALA A 78 -6.06 11.97 -0.63
CA ALA A 78 -5.46 13.31 -0.63
C ALA A 78 -6.53 14.39 -0.93
N GLY A 79 -7.38 14.15 -1.93
CA GLY A 79 -8.50 15.06 -2.27
C GLY A 79 -9.48 15.22 -1.11
N ARG A 80 -9.88 14.14 -0.45
CA ARG A 80 -10.75 14.17 0.73
C ARG A 80 -10.11 14.92 1.88
N THR A 81 -8.84 14.70 2.16
CA THR A 81 -8.14 15.39 3.25
C THR A 81 -8.07 16.90 3.01
N ALA A 82 -7.88 17.33 1.77
CA ALA A 82 -7.95 18.74 1.42
C ALA A 82 -9.36 19.34 1.57
N HIS A 83 -10.43 18.55 1.33
CA HIS A 83 -11.82 19.02 1.27
C HIS A 83 -12.55 18.92 2.61
N ASP A 84 -12.46 17.79 3.31
CA ASP A 84 -13.35 17.42 4.42
C ASP A 84 -13.15 18.29 5.67
N PHE A 85 -11.98 18.88 5.86
CA PHE A 85 -11.65 19.67 7.06
C PHE A 85 -11.64 21.16 6.80
N ALA A 86 -12.14 21.92 7.77
CA ALA A 86 -12.03 23.37 7.74
C ALA A 86 -10.58 23.85 7.90
N SER A 87 -10.24 25.00 7.37
CA SER A 87 -8.92 25.61 7.61
C SER A 87 -8.82 26.15 9.03
N GLY A 88 -7.72 25.84 9.71
CA GLY A 88 -7.45 26.24 11.09
C GLY A 88 -6.00 26.07 11.47
N ASP A 89 -5.73 25.92 12.74
CA ASP A 89 -4.38 25.77 13.31
C ASP A 89 -3.94 24.30 13.45
N GLY A 90 -4.80 23.36 13.12
CA GLY A 90 -4.54 21.92 13.25
C GLY A 90 -5.08 21.33 14.56
N THR A 91 -5.78 22.12 15.37
CA THR A 91 -6.50 21.62 16.54
C THR A 91 -7.88 21.09 16.16
N ASN A 92 -8.38 20.13 16.93
CA ASN A 92 -9.64 19.43 16.68
C ASN A 92 -9.68 18.82 15.25
N ASP A 93 -10.69 19.13 14.49
CA ASP A 93 -10.98 18.71 13.11
C ASP A 93 -10.61 19.76 12.06
N THR A 94 -9.71 20.67 12.39
CA THR A 94 -9.18 21.66 11.45
C THR A 94 -7.80 21.29 10.95
N ILE A 95 -7.41 21.82 9.78
CA ILE A 95 -6.06 21.67 9.24
C ILE A 95 -5.49 23.01 8.78
N PRO A 96 -4.16 23.23 8.90
CA PRO A 96 -3.52 24.41 8.35
C PRO A 96 -3.76 24.52 6.83
N PHE A 97 -4.00 25.74 6.35
CA PHE A 97 -4.18 25.96 4.92
C PHE A 97 -2.98 25.48 4.08
N ALA A 98 -1.77 25.60 4.61
CA ALA A 98 -0.58 25.08 3.96
C ALA A 98 -0.63 23.54 3.81
N LEU A 99 -1.20 22.81 4.77
CA LEU A 99 -1.41 21.36 4.62
C LEU A 99 -2.41 21.06 3.49
N LYS A 100 -3.46 21.88 3.32
CA LYS A 100 -4.39 21.72 2.17
C LYS A 100 -3.68 21.88 0.83
N LEU A 101 -2.74 22.82 0.74
CA LEU A 101 -1.93 23.00 -0.48
C LEU A 101 -1.03 21.79 -0.76
N ASP A 102 -0.43 21.22 0.29
CA ASP A 102 0.38 20.01 0.16
C ASP A 102 -0.48 18.81 -0.25
N MET A 103 -1.68 18.66 0.31
CA MET A 103 -2.64 17.62 -0.12
C MET A 103 -3.10 17.81 -1.57
N ALA A 104 -3.31 19.04 -2.00
CA ALA A 104 -3.66 19.32 -3.40
C ALA A 104 -2.51 19.00 -4.35
N ARG A 105 -1.26 19.22 -3.93
CA ARG A 105 -0.08 18.79 -4.67
C ARG A 105 -0.01 17.27 -4.74
N GLN A 106 -0.15 16.59 -3.60
CA GLN A 106 -0.18 15.12 -3.57
C GLN A 106 -1.26 14.58 -4.50
N ALA A 107 -2.49 15.09 -4.43
CA ALA A 107 -3.56 14.66 -5.34
C ALA A 107 -3.20 14.84 -6.82
N TRP A 108 -2.41 15.83 -7.17
CA TRP A 108 -1.89 16.00 -8.53
C TRP A 108 -0.82 14.95 -8.88
N ASP A 109 0.08 14.64 -7.96
CA ASP A 109 1.08 13.59 -8.14
C ASP A 109 0.39 12.22 -8.28
N GLU A 110 -0.59 11.89 -7.41
CA GLU A 110 -1.38 10.66 -7.49
C GLU A 110 -2.18 10.53 -8.79
N ALA A 111 -2.71 11.63 -9.34
CA ALA A 111 -3.39 11.58 -10.63
C ALA A 111 -2.46 11.12 -11.77
N ARG A 112 -1.18 11.46 -11.70
CA ARG A 112 -0.15 10.98 -12.65
C ARG A 112 0.22 9.53 -12.38
N HIS A 113 0.31 9.12 -11.10
CA HIS A 113 0.53 7.73 -10.70
C HIS A 113 -0.60 6.83 -11.19
N VAL A 114 -1.85 7.25 -11.06
CA VAL A 114 -3.00 6.54 -11.63
C VAL A 114 -2.86 6.37 -13.14
N GLU A 115 -2.53 7.43 -13.88
CA GLU A 115 -2.33 7.35 -15.34
C GLU A 115 -1.23 6.37 -15.72
N ILE A 116 -0.09 6.40 -15.02
CA ILE A 116 1.03 5.49 -15.24
C ILE A 116 0.61 4.05 -14.91
N SER A 117 0.02 3.82 -13.75
CA SER A 117 -0.37 2.50 -13.29
C SER A 117 -1.42 1.84 -14.17
N VAL A 118 -2.36 2.62 -14.73
CA VAL A 118 -3.31 2.15 -15.74
C VAL A 118 -2.58 1.71 -17.02
N LYS A 119 -1.61 2.51 -17.49
CA LYS A 119 -0.83 2.16 -18.69
C LYS A 119 0.07 0.95 -18.46
N LEU A 120 0.68 0.81 -17.27
CA LEU A 120 1.45 -0.36 -16.89
C LEU A 120 0.56 -1.61 -16.77
N SER A 121 -0.65 -1.47 -16.23
CA SER A 121 -1.63 -2.56 -16.18
C SER A 121 -2.00 -3.05 -17.58
N ASP A 122 -2.33 -2.15 -18.49
CA ASP A 122 -2.57 -2.48 -19.91
C ASP A 122 -1.36 -3.17 -20.54
N TRP A 123 -0.18 -2.65 -20.26
CA TRP A 123 1.08 -3.15 -20.74
C TRP A 123 1.38 -4.57 -20.23
N MET A 124 0.92 -4.93 -19.04
CA MET A 124 1.01 -6.26 -18.45
C MET A 124 -0.19 -7.16 -18.77
N GLY A 125 -1.17 -6.65 -19.51
CA GLY A 125 -2.37 -7.37 -19.89
C GLY A 125 -3.36 -7.55 -18.74
N THR A 126 -3.46 -6.57 -17.85
CA THR A 126 -4.41 -6.53 -16.74
C THR A 126 -5.52 -5.54 -17.03
N GLU A 127 -6.76 -5.95 -16.80
CA GLU A 127 -7.94 -5.08 -16.95
C GLU A 127 -8.38 -4.52 -15.58
N LEU A 128 -8.95 -3.32 -15.59
CA LEU A 128 -9.56 -2.72 -14.41
C LEU A 128 -10.66 -3.63 -13.84
N GLY A 129 -10.59 -3.94 -12.55
CA GLY A 129 -11.55 -4.81 -11.87
C GLY A 129 -11.33 -6.31 -12.12
N GLU A 130 -10.23 -6.70 -12.75
CA GLU A 130 -9.90 -8.12 -12.94
C GLU A 130 -9.55 -8.83 -11.63
N PHE A 131 -8.96 -8.11 -10.68
CA PHE A 131 -8.64 -8.61 -9.34
C PHE A 131 -9.42 -7.81 -8.28
N PRO A 132 -9.65 -8.40 -7.10
CA PRO A 132 -10.31 -7.68 -6.00
C PRO A 132 -9.50 -6.48 -5.52
N GLU A 133 -10.21 -5.41 -5.20
CA GLU A 133 -9.66 -4.19 -4.61
C GLU A 133 -9.51 -4.33 -3.10
N ASN A 134 -8.38 -3.89 -2.57
CA ASN A 134 -8.18 -3.70 -1.15
C ASN A 134 -8.51 -2.26 -0.74
N THR A 135 -9.54 -2.06 0.06
CA THR A 135 -10.06 -0.74 0.42
C THR A 135 -9.53 -0.15 1.73
N VAL A 136 -8.46 -0.72 2.31
CA VAL A 136 -7.92 -0.24 3.60
C VAL A 136 -7.43 1.21 3.50
N LEU A 137 -6.76 1.59 2.40
CA LEU A 137 -6.28 2.95 2.17
C LEU A 137 -7.45 3.94 2.18
N PHE A 138 -8.45 3.69 1.34
CA PHE A 138 -9.62 4.56 1.28
C PHE A 138 -10.33 4.66 2.64
N SER A 139 -10.44 3.55 3.37
CA SER A 139 -11.03 3.55 4.70
C SER A 139 -10.25 4.36 5.71
N ALA A 140 -8.92 4.31 5.68
CA ALA A 140 -8.06 5.18 6.50
C ALA A 140 -8.25 6.66 6.13
N ALA A 141 -8.41 6.95 4.83
CA ALA A 141 -8.71 8.28 4.32
C ALA A 141 -10.11 8.80 4.70
N CYS A 142 -11.00 7.95 5.16
CA CYS A 142 -12.33 8.32 5.66
C CYS A 142 -12.36 8.65 7.16
N SER A 143 -11.23 8.60 7.88
CA SER A 143 -11.19 9.01 9.29
C SER A 143 -11.65 10.47 9.48
N ASP A 144 -12.46 10.72 10.52
CA ASP A 144 -12.93 12.06 10.87
C ASP A 144 -11.84 12.90 11.57
N ASP A 145 -10.71 12.31 11.94
CA ASP A 145 -9.56 13.00 12.51
C ASP A 145 -8.46 13.17 11.46
N PRO A 146 -8.12 14.42 11.08
CA PRO A 146 -7.09 14.66 10.07
C PRO A 146 -5.71 14.11 10.45
N ILE A 147 -5.43 14.00 11.75
CA ILE A 147 -4.15 13.48 12.23
C ILE A 147 -4.06 11.97 12.03
N LEU A 148 -5.17 11.27 12.17
CA LEU A 148 -5.24 9.85 11.83
C LEU A 148 -5.06 9.63 10.33
N ARG A 149 -5.58 10.53 9.47
CA ARG A 149 -5.31 10.45 8.03
C ARG A 149 -3.83 10.63 7.71
N LEU A 150 -3.15 11.60 8.33
CA LEU A 150 -1.69 11.76 8.16
C LEU A 150 -0.91 10.51 8.58
N ALA A 151 -1.30 9.88 9.68
CA ALA A 151 -0.63 8.70 10.18
C ALA A 151 -0.96 7.44 9.35
N GLY A 152 -2.22 7.21 9.03
CA GLY A 152 -2.69 6.01 8.34
C GLY A 152 -2.49 6.06 6.83
N VAL A 153 -2.68 7.22 6.19
CA VAL A 153 -2.47 7.36 4.75
C VAL A 153 -1.03 7.77 4.47
N ASN A 154 -0.66 9.01 4.78
CA ASN A 154 0.63 9.55 4.38
C ASN A 154 1.85 8.87 4.99
N ARG A 155 1.73 8.18 6.12
CA ARG A 155 2.87 7.48 6.72
C ARG A 155 2.80 5.96 6.53
N ALA A 156 1.67 5.32 6.91
CA ALA A 156 1.57 3.86 6.80
C ALA A 156 1.48 3.43 5.34
N LEU A 157 0.50 3.93 4.60
CA LEU A 157 0.18 3.42 3.27
C LEU A 157 1.10 3.95 2.18
N GLU A 158 1.43 5.23 2.18
CA GLU A 158 2.47 5.77 1.30
C GLU A 158 3.87 5.23 1.68
N GLY A 159 4.08 4.92 2.97
CA GLY A 159 5.28 4.20 3.41
C GLY A 159 5.36 2.79 2.81
N LEU A 160 4.24 2.08 2.69
CA LEU A 160 4.17 0.81 1.97
C LEU A 160 4.45 1.01 0.47
N ALA A 161 3.95 2.10 -0.13
CA ALA A 161 4.21 2.41 -1.53
C ALA A 161 5.72 2.57 -1.79
N ILE A 162 6.47 3.20 -0.86
CA ILE A 162 7.95 3.24 -0.94
C ILE A 162 8.54 1.84 -1.07
N ASP A 163 8.08 0.88 -0.27
CA ASP A 163 8.60 -0.50 -0.31
C ASP A 163 8.22 -1.20 -1.61
N VAL A 164 6.98 -1.03 -2.06
CA VAL A 164 6.45 -1.62 -3.29
C VAL A 164 7.16 -1.09 -4.52
N PHE A 165 7.30 0.21 -4.66
CA PHE A 165 7.96 0.83 -5.81
C PHE A 165 9.47 0.55 -5.84
N THR A 166 10.12 0.49 -4.67
CA THR A 166 11.52 0.04 -4.60
C THR A 166 11.66 -1.37 -5.15
N GLN A 167 10.77 -2.28 -4.76
CA GLN A 167 10.79 -3.66 -5.24
C GLN A 167 10.46 -3.76 -6.74
N MET A 168 9.47 -3.00 -7.20
CA MET A 168 9.06 -3.03 -8.62
C MET A 168 10.14 -2.43 -9.53
N LYS A 169 10.83 -1.38 -9.06
CA LYS A 169 12.00 -0.84 -9.75
C LYS A 169 13.09 -1.89 -9.94
N GLU A 170 13.47 -2.59 -8.87
CA GLU A 170 14.45 -3.67 -8.95
C GLU A 170 13.98 -4.82 -9.86
N PHE A 171 12.70 -5.15 -9.80
CA PHE A 171 12.11 -6.12 -10.71
C PHE A 171 12.24 -5.68 -12.18
N GLY A 172 12.00 -4.40 -12.47
CA GLY A 172 12.19 -3.82 -13.81
C GLY A 172 13.63 -3.96 -14.31
N ASP A 173 14.62 -3.65 -13.46
CA ASP A 173 16.05 -3.80 -13.78
C ASP A 173 16.40 -5.28 -14.05
N LEU A 174 16.02 -6.18 -13.16
CA LEU A 174 16.27 -7.63 -13.31
C LEU A 174 15.59 -8.23 -14.54
N ALA A 175 14.40 -7.74 -14.90
CA ALA A 175 13.67 -8.17 -16.09
C ALA A 175 14.22 -7.55 -17.39
N GLY A 176 15.13 -6.59 -17.31
CA GLY A 176 15.62 -5.82 -18.44
C GLY A 176 14.52 -4.94 -19.04
N ASP A 177 13.62 -4.42 -18.24
CA ASP A 177 12.54 -3.52 -18.64
C ASP A 177 12.81 -2.09 -18.16
N PRO A 178 13.57 -1.30 -18.92
CA PRO A 178 13.93 0.05 -18.51
C PRO A 178 12.74 1.02 -18.44
N PHE A 179 11.60 0.65 -19.05
CA PHE A 179 10.40 1.46 -18.97
C PHE A 179 9.69 1.27 -17.64
N LEU A 180 9.54 0.02 -17.19
CA LEU A 180 9.01 -0.28 -15.86
C LEU A 180 9.92 0.29 -14.78
N GLU A 181 11.23 0.04 -14.85
CA GLU A 181 12.21 0.59 -13.92
C GLU A 181 12.10 2.11 -13.79
N PHE A 182 12.03 2.83 -14.91
CA PHE A 182 11.89 4.29 -14.92
C PHE A 182 10.59 4.77 -14.30
N CYS A 183 9.46 4.14 -14.61
CA CYS A 183 8.16 4.54 -14.07
C CYS A 183 8.11 4.37 -12.55
N GLU A 184 8.60 3.24 -12.06
CA GLU A 184 8.60 2.93 -10.63
C GLU A 184 9.59 3.81 -9.85
N ASP A 185 10.77 4.10 -10.40
CA ASP A 185 11.73 5.04 -9.79
C ASP A 185 11.16 6.45 -9.69
N TRP A 186 10.40 6.85 -10.70
CA TRP A 186 9.78 8.17 -10.73
C TRP A 186 8.66 8.30 -9.70
N MET A 187 7.75 7.31 -9.60
CA MET A 187 6.71 7.28 -8.58
C MET A 187 7.31 7.19 -7.17
N LEU A 188 8.34 6.36 -6.97
CA LEU A 188 9.06 6.26 -5.70
C LEU A 188 9.57 7.62 -5.18
N ALA A 189 10.06 8.49 -6.07
CA ALA A 189 10.54 9.81 -5.67
C ALA A 189 9.42 10.71 -5.13
N ASP A 190 8.23 10.62 -5.71
CA ASP A 190 7.06 11.33 -5.23
C ASP A 190 6.58 10.74 -3.88
N GLU A 191 6.56 9.41 -3.71
CA GLU A 191 6.18 8.75 -2.45
C GLU A 191 7.06 9.15 -1.27
N VAL A 192 8.39 9.22 -1.47
CA VAL A 192 9.30 9.74 -0.43
C VAL A 192 8.90 11.17 0.00
N THR A 193 8.44 11.98 -0.95
CA THR A 193 7.97 13.34 -0.67
C THR A 193 6.64 13.34 0.09
N HIS A 194 5.68 12.49 -0.29
CA HIS A 194 4.37 12.36 0.36
C HIS A 194 4.52 11.91 1.81
N VAL A 195 5.32 10.87 2.05
CA VAL A 195 5.58 10.37 3.41
C VAL A 195 6.32 11.40 4.26
N LYS A 196 7.31 12.09 3.68
CA LYS A 196 8.03 13.16 4.37
C LYS A 196 7.09 14.29 4.77
N MET A 197 6.23 14.71 3.88
CA MET A 197 5.20 15.71 4.12
C MET A 197 4.28 15.27 5.27
N GLY A 198 3.76 14.05 5.22
CA GLY A 198 2.95 13.47 6.30
C GLY A 198 3.67 13.44 7.65
N SER A 199 4.96 13.07 7.65
CA SER A 199 5.82 13.04 8.85
C SER A 199 6.03 14.45 9.43
N ASP A 200 6.33 15.42 8.58
CA ASP A 200 6.58 16.80 9.01
C ASP A 200 5.29 17.45 9.55
N TRP A 201 4.16 17.24 8.89
CA TRP A 201 2.87 17.75 9.36
C TRP A 201 2.40 17.07 10.64
N LEU A 202 2.48 15.75 10.73
CA LEU A 202 2.13 15.03 11.96
C LEU A 202 2.93 15.57 13.16
N ARG A 203 4.23 15.75 12.99
CA ARG A 203 5.10 16.32 14.04
C ARG A 203 4.68 17.72 14.42
N ARG A 204 4.42 18.57 13.42
CA ARG A 204 4.09 20.00 13.63
C ARG A 204 2.75 20.19 14.32
N VAL A 205 1.70 19.49 13.87
CA VAL A 205 0.34 19.68 14.42
C VAL A 205 0.14 18.95 15.76
N THR A 206 1.04 18.05 16.16
CA THR A 206 1.02 17.38 17.44
C THR A 206 2.15 17.80 18.38
N GLU A 207 2.86 18.90 18.06
CA GLU A 207 4.02 19.36 18.83
C GLU A 207 3.70 19.55 20.33
N ASN A 208 2.52 20.06 20.63
CA ASN A 208 2.05 20.32 21.97
C ASN A 208 0.94 19.36 22.44
N ASP A 209 0.72 18.26 21.74
CA ASP A 209 -0.30 17.26 22.07
C ASP A 209 0.26 15.82 21.92
N PRO A 210 1.01 15.37 22.95
CA PRO A 210 1.62 14.05 22.92
C PRO A 210 0.59 12.90 22.94
N GLU A 211 -0.60 13.11 23.50
CA GLU A 211 -1.65 12.08 23.54
C GLU A 211 -2.23 11.86 22.15
N ARG A 212 -2.50 12.96 21.42
CA ARG A 212 -2.97 12.89 20.04
C ARG A 212 -1.93 12.27 19.12
N ARG A 213 -0.65 12.59 19.34
CA ARG A 213 0.45 11.96 18.61
C ARG A 213 0.53 10.45 18.88
N ALA A 214 0.45 10.03 20.14
CA ALA A 214 0.47 8.62 20.51
C ALA A 214 -0.68 7.84 19.86
N LYS A 215 -1.90 8.40 19.87
CA LYS A 215 -3.07 7.83 19.18
C LYS A 215 -2.86 7.72 17.66
N ALA A 216 -2.24 8.70 17.04
CA ALA A 216 -1.93 8.67 15.62
C ALA A 216 -0.92 7.56 15.27
N LEU A 217 0.13 7.40 16.07
CA LEU A 217 1.12 6.33 15.88
C LEU A 217 0.53 4.94 16.15
N GLU A 218 -0.37 4.81 17.13
CA GLU A 218 -1.13 3.56 17.34
C GLU A 218 -1.97 3.22 16.11
N PHE A 219 -2.65 4.20 15.54
CA PHE A 219 -3.41 4.01 14.31
C PHE A 219 -2.52 3.62 13.13
N GLN A 220 -1.36 4.28 12.98
CA GLN A 220 -0.36 3.89 11.98
C GLN A 220 0.00 2.41 12.10
N GLN A 221 0.33 1.93 13.30
CA GLN A 221 0.68 0.52 13.54
C GLN A 221 -0.48 -0.43 13.19
N VAL A 222 -1.73 -0.04 13.44
CA VAL A 222 -2.90 -0.84 13.02
C VAL A 222 -2.96 -0.94 11.50
N VAL A 223 -2.72 0.15 10.79
CA VAL A 223 -2.72 0.16 9.32
C VAL A 223 -1.54 -0.63 8.78
N ASP A 224 -0.33 -0.42 9.29
CA ASP A 224 0.86 -1.19 8.91
C ASP A 224 0.62 -2.69 9.08
N LYS A 225 0.00 -3.11 10.18
CA LYS A 225 -0.33 -4.52 10.44
C LYS A 225 -1.35 -5.08 9.44
N LEU A 226 -2.32 -4.30 9.00
CA LEU A 226 -3.31 -4.72 7.99
C LEU A 226 -2.67 -4.96 6.62
N PHE A 227 -1.55 -4.32 6.35
CA PHE A 227 -0.78 -4.45 5.12
C PHE A 227 0.49 -5.29 5.23
N SER A 228 0.86 -5.75 6.43
CA SER A 228 1.97 -6.68 6.63
C SER A 228 1.61 -8.06 6.09
N PHE A 229 1.74 -8.24 4.80
CA PHE A 229 1.34 -9.48 4.13
C PHE A 229 2.43 -10.54 4.08
N GLY A 230 3.65 -10.21 4.48
CA GLY A 230 4.81 -11.10 4.35
C GLY A 230 4.99 -11.64 2.94
N GLY A 231 4.59 -10.91 1.91
CA GLY A 231 4.37 -11.53 0.64
C GLY A 231 4.43 -10.74 -0.65
N LEU A 232 4.91 -9.53 -0.66
CA LEU A 232 5.33 -8.87 -1.90
C LEU A 232 6.75 -9.31 -2.30
N ARG A 233 7.19 -10.47 -1.85
CA ARG A 233 8.51 -10.99 -2.21
C ARG A 233 8.45 -11.67 -3.55
N GLY A 234 9.28 -11.18 -4.48
CA GLY A 234 9.80 -12.00 -5.56
C GLY A 234 10.72 -13.10 -5.03
N ASP A 235 11.58 -13.65 -5.86
CA ASP A 235 12.51 -14.74 -5.53
C ASP A 235 13.71 -14.28 -4.62
N THR A 236 13.63 -13.13 -3.97
CA THR A 236 14.70 -12.63 -3.10
C THR A 236 14.38 -12.87 -1.63
N ASP A 237 15.37 -13.32 -0.86
CA ASP A 237 15.25 -13.50 0.58
C ASP A 237 15.25 -12.17 1.35
N GLU A 238 15.52 -11.05 0.67
CA GLU A 238 15.59 -9.74 1.28
C GLU A 238 14.21 -9.11 1.42
N SER A 239 13.93 -8.54 2.60
CA SER A 239 12.67 -7.86 2.87
C SER A 239 12.56 -6.58 2.02
N PRO A 240 11.41 -6.29 1.39
CA PRO A 240 11.17 -5.01 0.74
C PRO A 240 11.49 -3.82 1.64
N ILE A 241 11.19 -3.93 2.94
CA ILE A 241 11.46 -2.90 3.94
C ILE A 241 12.98 -2.70 4.13
N ALA A 242 13.78 -3.77 4.08
CA ALA A 242 15.23 -3.67 4.16
C ALA A 242 15.80 -2.94 2.93
N LEU A 243 15.30 -3.25 1.73
CA LEU A 243 15.65 -2.56 0.49
C LEU A 243 15.28 -1.07 0.54
N ALA A 244 14.09 -0.78 1.04
CA ALA A 244 13.53 0.57 1.10
C ALA A 244 13.98 1.39 2.32
N ARG A 245 14.73 0.82 3.28
CA ARG A 245 15.13 1.47 4.56
C ARG A 245 15.61 2.90 4.34
N ARG A 246 16.54 3.11 3.43
CA ARG A 246 17.10 4.44 3.12
C ARG A 246 16.01 5.46 2.74
N PHE A 247 15.05 5.05 1.96
CA PHE A 247 13.97 5.93 1.51
C PHE A 247 13.00 6.25 2.64
N ARG A 248 12.70 5.27 3.51
CA ARG A 248 11.90 5.49 4.72
C ARG A 248 12.57 6.48 5.67
N GLU A 249 13.87 6.35 5.90
CA GLU A 249 14.65 7.29 6.72
C GLU A 249 14.62 8.72 6.13
N LEU A 250 14.81 8.87 4.80
CA LEU A 250 14.66 10.15 4.11
C LEU A 250 13.25 10.73 4.25
N ALA A 251 12.24 9.89 4.30
CA ALA A 251 10.84 10.25 4.49
C ALA A 251 10.46 10.55 5.95
N GLY A 252 11.42 10.45 6.88
CA GLY A 252 11.29 10.88 8.28
C GLY A 252 10.82 9.79 9.25
N PHE A 253 10.94 8.51 8.89
CA PHE A 253 10.85 7.41 9.86
C PHE A 253 12.11 7.37 10.70
N SER A 254 11.95 7.08 11.99
CA SER A 254 13.08 6.76 12.87
C SER A 254 13.53 5.31 12.69
N ASP A 255 14.75 5.00 13.11
CA ASP A 255 15.27 3.63 13.11
C ASP A 255 14.35 2.66 13.86
N ASP A 256 13.81 3.09 15.01
CA ASP A 256 12.90 2.28 15.82
C ASP A 256 11.59 1.98 15.06
N GLU A 257 11.03 2.98 14.34
CA GLU A 257 9.82 2.78 13.52
C GLU A 257 10.07 1.79 12.37
N VAL A 258 11.22 1.91 11.70
CA VAL A 258 11.59 0.99 10.61
C VAL A 258 11.81 -0.42 11.16
N GLU A 259 12.42 -0.57 12.34
CA GLU A 259 12.61 -1.89 12.95
C GLU A 259 11.29 -2.55 13.35
N ILE A 260 10.35 -1.80 13.94
CA ILE A 260 9.01 -2.30 14.28
C ILE A 260 8.29 -2.82 13.02
N ILE A 261 8.30 -2.06 11.93
CA ILE A 261 7.67 -2.47 10.67
C ILE A 261 8.36 -3.71 10.10
N SER A 262 9.70 -3.76 10.16
CA SER A 262 10.49 -4.91 9.71
C SER A 262 10.18 -6.17 10.52
N GLU A 263 9.94 -6.04 11.82
CA GLU A 263 9.56 -7.16 12.67
C GLU A 263 8.15 -7.68 12.35
N MET A 264 7.19 -6.78 12.15
CA MET A 264 5.83 -7.14 11.70
C MET A 264 5.85 -7.91 10.38
N ASP A 265 6.69 -7.49 9.42
CA ASP A 265 6.82 -8.17 8.12
C ASP A 265 7.44 -9.58 8.29
N ARG A 266 8.48 -9.70 9.13
CA ARG A 266 9.09 -11.00 9.45
C ARG A 266 8.09 -11.97 10.09
N GLU A 267 7.30 -11.50 11.05
CA GLU A 267 6.26 -12.30 11.70
C GLU A 267 5.20 -12.75 10.70
N ALA A 268 4.68 -11.83 9.88
CA ALA A 268 3.69 -12.13 8.85
C ALA A 268 4.20 -13.16 7.83
N LEU A 269 5.48 -13.05 7.44
CA LEU A 269 6.12 -14.01 6.55
C LEU A 269 6.24 -15.39 7.19
N ALA A 270 6.67 -15.45 8.46
CA ALA A 270 6.80 -16.71 9.18
C ALA A 270 5.44 -17.42 9.33
N GLU A 271 4.40 -16.67 9.68
CA GLU A 271 3.04 -17.20 9.73
C GLU A 271 2.56 -17.73 8.37
N ARG A 272 2.85 -17.01 7.29
CA ARG A 272 2.47 -17.43 5.93
C ARG A 272 3.20 -18.71 5.50
N LYS A 273 4.51 -18.80 5.74
CA LYS A 273 5.29 -20.04 5.46
C LYS A 273 4.69 -21.23 6.20
N GLU A 274 4.34 -21.05 7.48
CA GLU A 274 3.75 -22.11 8.28
C GLU A 274 2.35 -22.52 7.76
N GLN A 275 1.55 -21.59 7.29
CA GLN A 275 0.23 -21.88 6.70
C GLN A 275 0.37 -22.66 5.39
N ILE A 276 1.30 -22.25 4.52
CA ILE A 276 1.58 -22.97 3.28
C ILE A 276 2.03 -24.40 3.60
N ARG A 277 2.93 -24.57 4.56
CA ARG A 277 3.38 -25.89 5.03
C ARG A 277 2.20 -26.77 5.46
N ARG A 278 1.34 -26.24 6.36
CA ARG A 278 0.16 -26.99 6.84
C ARG A 278 -0.82 -27.33 5.72
N ALA A 279 -1.06 -26.40 4.79
CA ALA A 279 -1.93 -26.65 3.66
C ALA A 279 -1.39 -27.73 2.73
N ARG A 280 -0.07 -27.76 2.49
CA ARG A 280 0.60 -28.80 1.68
C ARG A 280 0.53 -30.15 2.38
N GLU A 281 0.80 -30.22 3.67
CA GLU A 281 0.67 -31.46 4.46
C GLU A 281 -0.76 -32.00 4.42
N ALA A 282 -1.76 -31.12 4.60
CA ALA A 282 -3.18 -31.52 4.52
C ALA A 282 -3.58 -32.03 3.13
N ALA A 283 -2.91 -31.55 2.08
CA ALA A 283 -3.10 -31.99 0.69
C ALA A 283 -2.25 -33.22 0.31
N GLY A 284 -1.44 -33.75 1.22
CA GLY A 284 -0.53 -34.89 0.97
C GLY A 284 0.61 -34.55 -0.02
N LEU A 285 0.99 -33.28 -0.12
CA LEU A 285 2.08 -32.80 -0.97
C LEU A 285 3.40 -32.74 -0.20
N GLU A 286 4.51 -33.01 -0.87
CA GLU A 286 5.83 -32.88 -0.26
C GLU A 286 6.13 -31.42 0.16
N PRO A 287 6.92 -31.23 1.24
CA PRO A 287 7.38 -29.89 1.63
C PRO A 287 8.13 -29.21 0.48
N GLU A 288 8.05 -27.88 0.41
CA GLU A 288 8.89 -27.13 -0.54
C GLU A 288 10.37 -27.37 -0.22
N PRO A 289 11.24 -27.53 -1.24
CA PRO A 289 12.66 -27.54 -1.01
C PRO A 289 13.09 -26.21 -0.36
N ALA A 290 13.95 -26.31 0.66
CA ALA A 290 14.46 -25.18 1.43
C ALA A 290 15.27 -24.22 0.57
#